data_9f905f1b5c178f97fef4f9ed88e5ed2e
#
_entry.id   9f905f1b5c178f97fef4f9ed88e5ed2e
#
_cell.length_a   1.000
_cell.length_b   1.000
_cell.length_c   1.000
_cell.angle_alpha   90.00
_cell.angle_beta   90.00
_cell.angle_gamma   90.00
#
_symmetry.space_group_name_H-M   'P 1'
#
loop_
_entity.id
_entity.type
_entity.pdbx_description
1 polymer ?
#
loop_
_entity_poly.entity_id
_entity_poly.type
_entity_poly.pdbx_seq_one_letter_code
_entity_poly.pdbx_strand_id
1 'polypeptide(L)'
;MLTLVLLVGFCASASGQKCLEYGATVSLSGTLRSQVFPGPPNYESIKRGDRKETAIILTLMARVCTTDSDPQVVDVPETGIREMQLVVTKNLHWKTVRRLMGKRAVVTGTLFHVHTGHHRTKVLVDVDSIRAAG
;
A
#
# COMPACT_ATOMS: atom_id res chain seq x y z
N MET A 1 -28.78 -54.52 -4.16
CA MET A 1 -27.43 -53.92 -4.10
C MET A 1 -27.61 -52.40 -3.99
N LEU A 2 -27.38 -51.85 -2.80
CA LEU A 2 -27.55 -50.43 -2.54
C LEU A 2 -26.15 -49.79 -2.55
N THR A 3 -25.86 -48.98 -3.56
CA THR A 3 -24.56 -48.30 -3.71
C THR A 3 -24.59 -47.01 -2.87
N LEU A 4 -23.83 -47.01 -1.80
CA LEU A 4 -23.65 -45.80 -0.94
C LEU A 4 -22.61 -44.92 -1.60
N VAL A 5 -23.07 -43.73 -2.09
CA VAL A 5 -22.18 -42.70 -2.59
C VAL A 5 -21.73 -41.84 -1.41
N LEU A 6 -20.47 -41.96 -1.03
CA LEU A 6 -19.84 -41.02 -0.06
C LEU A 6 -19.54 -39.69 -0.75
N LEU A 7 -20.30 -38.69 -0.41
CA LEU A 7 -19.95 -37.27 -0.72
C LEU A 7 -18.82 -36.83 0.23
N VAL A 8 -17.61 -36.77 -0.30
CA VAL A 8 -16.47 -36.15 0.40
C VAL A 8 -16.64 -34.64 0.26
N GLY A 9 -17.13 -34.01 1.30
CA GLY A 9 -17.19 -32.56 1.39
C GLY A 9 -15.77 -31.99 1.49
N PHE A 10 -15.32 -31.30 0.44
CA PHE A 10 -14.12 -30.46 0.51
C PHE A 10 -14.45 -29.24 1.39
N CYS A 11 -13.98 -29.25 2.64
CA CYS A 11 -13.87 -28.04 3.44
C CYS A 11 -12.74 -27.20 2.84
N ALA A 12 -13.08 -26.22 2.02
CA ALA A 12 -12.16 -25.14 1.66
C ALA A 12 -11.86 -24.35 2.93
N SER A 13 -10.70 -24.56 3.51
CA SER A 13 -10.19 -23.72 4.60
C SER A 13 -9.99 -22.32 4.02
N ALA A 14 -10.86 -21.37 4.36
CA ALA A 14 -10.62 -19.96 4.13
C ALA A 14 -9.40 -19.58 4.99
N SER A 15 -8.21 -19.51 4.38
CA SER A 15 -7.03 -18.96 5.03
C SER A 15 -7.29 -17.50 5.31
N GLY A 16 -7.56 -17.13 6.57
CA GLY A 16 -7.71 -15.76 7.01
C GLY A 16 -6.46 -14.97 6.64
N GLN A 17 -6.60 -13.91 5.83
CA GLN A 17 -5.50 -13.05 5.44
C GLN A 17 -4.96 -12.35 6.69
N LYS A 18 -3.69 -12.58 7.02
CA LYS A 18 -3.01 -11.91 8.12
C LYS A 18 -2.81 -10.44 7.76
N CYS A 19 -3.27 -9.54 8.65
CA CYS A 19 -3.03 -8.11 8.48
C CYS A 19 -1.55 -7.75 8.66
N LEU A 20 -1.09 -6.76 7.89
CA LEU A 20 0.26 -6.22 7.99
C LEU A 20 0.36 -5.29 9.21
N GLU A 21 1.44 -5.39 9.96
CA GLU A 21 1.66 -4.56 11.13
C GLU A 21 2.32 -3.22 10.79
N TYR A 22 1.81 -2.13 11.35
CA TYR A 22 2.50 -0.85 11.32
C TYR A 22 3.85 -0.97 12.05
N GLY A 23 4.85 -0.28 11.54
CA GLY A 23 6.20 -0.31 12.10
C GLY A 23 7.03 -1.54 11.71
N ALA A 24 6.43 -2.61 11.20
CA ALA A 24 7.15 -3.77 10.69
C ALA A 24 7.64 -3.53 9.26
N THR A 25 8.76 -4.15 8.91
CA THR A 25 9.24 -4.20 7.53
C THR A 25 8.42 -5.19 6.73
N VAL A 26 7.81 -4.73 5.64
CA VAL A 26 6.98 -5.52 4.75
C VAL A 26 7.48 -5.48 3.32
N SER A 27 7.14 -6.48 2.54
CA SER A 27 7.41 -6.54 1.10
C SER A 27 6.09 -6.58 0.35
N LEU A 28 5.89 -5.63 -0.57
CA LEU A 28 4.64 -5.40 -1.27
C LEU A 28 4.87 -5.44 -2.77
N SER A 29 3.97 -6.10 -3.48
CA SER A 29 3.97 -6.16 -4.95
C SER A 29 2.82 -5.34 -5.51
N GLY A 30 3.10 -4.57 -6.55
CA GLY A 30 2.08 -3.75 -7.18
C GLY A 30 2.60 -3.02 -8.41
N THR A 31 1.77 -2.16 -8.97
CA THR A 31 2.11 -1.29 -10.10
C THR A 31 2.38 0.13 -9.61
N LEU A 32 3.51 0.69 -10.01
CA LEU A 32 3.85 2.08 -9.69
C LEU A 32 3.11 3.04 -10.62
N ARG A 33 2.53 4.08 -10.06
CA ARG A 33 1.97 5.21 -10.80
C ARG A 33 2.22 6.52 -10.09
N SER A 34 2.22 7.61 -10.83
CA SER A 34 2.20 8.95 -10.25
C SER A 34 0.79 9.54 -10.35
N GLN A 35 0.43 10.34 -9.36
CA GLN A 35 -0.84 11.06 -9.35
C GLN A 35 -0.63 12.46 -8.82
N VAL A 36 -1.28 13.44 -9.46
CA VAL A 36 -1.26 14.84 -9.04
C VAL A 36 -2.45 15.10 -8.11
N PHE A 37 -2.16 15.76 -7.01
CA PHE A 37 -3.14 16.16 -6.00
C PHE A 37 -3.05 17.66 -5.72
N PRO A 38 -4.12 18.30 -5.22
CA PRO A 38 -4.01 19.64 -4.69
C PRO A 38 -3.13 19.64 -3.43
N GLY A 39 -2.15 20.53 -3.41
CA GLY A 39 -1.24 20.74 -2.28
C GLY A 39 -1.61 22.00 -1.50
N PRO A 40 -0.62 22.60 -0.80
CA PRO A 40 -0.87 23.81 -0.05
C PRO A 40 -1.38 24.97 -0.94
N PRO A 41 -2.10 25.92 -0.38
CA PRO A 41 -2.34 26.08 1.06
C PRO A 41 -3.52 25.29 1.61
N ASN A 42 -4.51 24.91 0.80
CA ASN A 42 -5.77 24.34 1.30
C ASN A 42 -5.91 22.82 1.09
N TYR A 43 -5.13 22.23 0.18
CA TYR A 43 -5.22 20.80 -0.18
C TYR A 43 -6.58 20.37 -0.73
N GLU A 44 -7.29 21.28 -1.40
CA GLU A 44 -8.67 21.05 -1.85
C GLU A 44 -8.83 21.12 -3.35
N SER A 45 -8.23 22.12 -4.01
CA SER A 45 -8.49 22.36 -5.43
C SER A 45 -7.35 23.13 -6.11
N ILE A 46 -6.73 22.50 -7.09
CA ILE A 46 -5.74 23.13 -7.98
C ILE A 46 -6.40 24.27 -8.77
N LYS A 47 -7.64 24.07 -9.21
CA LYS A 47 -8.40 25.07 -9.97
C LYS A 47 -8.65 26.34 -9.15
N ARG A 48 -8.75 26.24 -7.83
CA ARG A 48 -8.99 27.37 -6.91
C ARG A 48 -7.71 27.94 -6.31
N GLY A 49 -6.54 27.54 -6.79
CA GLY A 49 -5.26 28.16 -6.44
C GLY A 49 -4.31 27.31 -5.61
N ASP A 50 -4.67 26.08 -5.27
CA ASP A 50 -3.74 25.18 -4.58
C ASP A 50 -2.63 24.71 -5.53
N ARG A 51 -1.44 24.51 -4.99
CA ARG A 51 -0.29 24.02 -5.75
C ARG A 51 -0.51 22.59 -6.20
N LYS A 52 0.09 22.21 -7.31
CA LYS A 52 0.16 20.80 -7.73
C LYS A 52 1.20 20.09 -6.90
N GLU A 53 0.81 18.93 -6.34
CA GLU A 53 1.70 18.06 -5.61
C GLU A 53 1.58 16.64 -6.17
N THR A 54 2.71 16.06 -6.56
CA THR A 54 2.74 14.72 -7.15
C THR A 54 3.12 13.69 -6.10
N ALA A 55 2.32 12.64 -5.96
CA ALA A 55 2.63 11.49 -5.12
C ALA A 55 2.86 10.24 -5.97
N ILE A 56 3.73 9.37 -5.48
CA ILE A 56 3.94 8.04 -6.05
C ILE A 56 3.05 7.06 -5.32
N ILE A 57 2.23 6.35 -6.07
CA ILE A 57 1.26 5.40 -5.55
C ILE A 57 1.63 3.99 -6.03
N LEU A 58 1.63 3.04 -5.10
CA LEU A 58 1.70 1.62 -5.39
C LEU A 58 0.28 1.06 -5.37
N THR A 59 -0.20 0.62 -6.51
CA THR A 59 -1.46 -0.12 -6.61
C THR A 59 -1.17 -1.60 -6.39
N LEU A 60 -1.57 -2.12 -5.24
CA LEU A 60 -1.26 -3.49 -4.82
C LEU A 60 -1.93 -4.52 -5.73
N MET A 61 -1.29 -5.68 -5.87
CA MET A 61 -1.84 -6.82 -6.62
C MET A 61 -3.08 -7.41 -5.93
N ALA A 62 -3.11 -7.39 -4.60
CA ALA A 62 -4.22 -7.85 -3.77
C ALA A 62 -4.49 -6.84 -2.64
N ARG A 63 -5.74 -6.76 -2.20
CA ARG A 63 -6.09 -5.94 -1.04
C ARG A 63 -5.46 -6.49 0.23
N VAL A 64 -5.05 -5.60 1.11
CA VAL A 64 -4.49 -5.96 2.41
C VAL A 64 -5.24 -5.25 3.53
N CYS A 65 -5.04 -5.73 4.76
CA CYS A 65 -5.44 -5.05 5.98
C CYS A 65 -4.20 -4.69 6.79
N THR A 66 -4.33 -3.72 7.67
CA THR A 66 -3.28 -3.30 8.60
C THR A 66 -3.76 -3.42 10.04
N THR A 67 -2.84 -3.65 10.93
CA THR A 67 -3.07 -3.70 12.37
C THR A 67 -1.90 -3.07 13.10
N ASP A 68 -2.17 -2.61 14.30
CA ASP A 68 -1.14 -2.14 15.23
C ASP A 68 -1.03 -3.13 16.39
N SER A 69 0.18 -3.60 16.65
CA SER A 69 0.47 -4.48 17.78
C SER A 69 0.97 -3.72 19.01
N ASP A 70 1.34 -2.43 18.84
CA ASP A 70 1.81 -1.59 19.93
C ASP A 70 0.67 -0.68 20.44
N PRO A 71 0.15 -0.91 21.67
CA PRO A 71 -0.94 -0.11 22.21
C PRO A 71 -0.55 1.36 22.49
N GLN A 72 0.71 1.71 22.39
CA GLN A 72 1.21 3.09 22.57
C GLN A 72 1.32 3.86 21.25
N VAL A 73 1.24 3.18 20.11
CA VAL A 73 1.25 3.79 18.79
C VAL A 73 -0.20 3.96 18.31
N VAL A 74 -0.57 5.16 17.93
CA VAL A 74 -1.94 5.50 17.55
C VAL A 74 -2.11 5.42 16.04
N ASP A 75 -1.70 4.32 15.44
CA ASP A 75 -1.98 4.03 14.04
C ASP A 75 -3.31 3.29 13.91
N VAL A 76 -4.21 3.83 13.08
CA VAL A 76 -5.55 3.28 12.92
C VAL A 76 -5.51 2.02 12.03
N PRO A 77 -6.03 0.87 12.51
CA PRO A 77 -6.20 -0.31 11.66
C PRO A 77 -7.10 -0.02 10.46
N GLU A 78 -6.73 -0.52 9.29
CA GLU A 78 -7.46 -0.35 8.04
C GLU A 78 -7.72 -1.68 7.36
N THR A 79 -8.80 -1.74 6.59
CA THR A 79 -9.16 -2.92 5.78
C THR A 79 -9.33 -2.54 4.32
N GLY A 80 -9.19 -3.53 3.42
CA GLY A 80 -9.45 -3.34 1.99
C GLY A 80 -8.49 -2.38 1.31
N ILE A 81 -7.28 -2.21 1.82
CA ILE A 81 -6.27 -1.32 1.25
C ILE A 81 -5.76 -1.87 -0.07
N ARG A 82 -5.92 -1.08 -1.14
CA ARG A 82 -5.46 -1.38 -2.49
C ARG A 82 -4.34 -0.46 -2.95
N GLU A 83 -4.27 0.73 -2.41
CA GLU A 83 -3.32 1.76 -2.80
C GLU A 83 -2.56 2.28 -1.60
N MET A 84 -1.24 2.43 -1.77
CA MET A 84 -0.36 3.00 -0.77
C MET A 84 0.56 4.04 -1.40
N GLN A 85 0.63 5.22 -0.81
CA GLN A 85 1.61 6.22 -1.18
C GLN A 85 3.00 5.78 -0.73
N LEU A 86 3.97 5.93 -1.61
CA LEU A 86 5.38 5.69 -1.30
C LEU A 86 6.05 6.98 -0.84
N VAL A 87 6.67 6.95 0.32
CA VAL A 87 7.55 8.01 0.80
C VAL A 87 8.98 7.63 0.45
N VAL A 88 9.55 8.34 -0.53
CA VAL A 88 10.88 8.06 -1.09
C VAL A 88 11.83 9.16 -0.63
N THR A 89 12.63 8.86 0.38
CA THR A 89 13.57 9.84 0.98
C THR A 89 14.99 9.74 0.42
N LYS A 90 15.38 8.56 -0.09
CA LYS A 90 16.73 8.33 -0.60
C LYS A 90 16.81 8.67 -2.10
N ASN A 91 17.73 9.55 -2.48
CA ASN A 91 17.92 9.97 -3.88
C ASN A 91 18.15 8.80 -4.85
N LEU A 92 18.83 7.74 -4.41
CA LEU A 92 19.06 6.54 -5.21
C LEU A 92 17.76 5.88 -5.66
N HIS A 93 16.74 5.88 -4.82
CA HIS A 93 15.46 5.26 -5.13
C HIS A 93 14.66 6.02 -6.21
N TRP A 94 14.82 7.33 -6.33
CA TRP A 94 14.12 8.11 -7.34
C TRP A 94 14.45 7.70 -8.77
N LYS A 95 15.71 7.31 -9.04
CA LYS A 95 16.11 6.78 -10.34
C LYS A 95 15.36 5.48 -10.66
N THR A 96 15.25 4.59 -9.70
CA THR A 96 14.52 3.32 -9.83
C THR A 96 13.02 3.56 -9.99
N VAL A 97 12.43 4.46 -9.20
CA VAL A 97 11.01 4.85 -9.31
C VAL A 97 10.68 5.34 -10.72
N ARG A 98 11.48 6.27 -11.27
CA ARG A 98 11.26 6.79 -12.62
C ARG A 98 11.33 5.69 -13.68
N ARG A 99 12.29 4.79 -13.55
CA ARG A 99 12.48 3.66 -14.50
C ARG A 99 11.31 2.67 -14.44
N LEU A 100 10.75 2.44 -13.26
CA LEU A 100 9.68 1.46 -13.02
C LEU A 100 8.27 2.06 -13.09
N MET A 101 8.13 3.34 -13.41
CA MET A 101 6.82 3.98 -13.49
C MET A 101 5.92 3.28 -14.52
N GLY A 102 4.69 2.96 -14.11
CA GLY A 102 3.74 2.19 -14.91
C GLY A 102 4.01 0.68 -14.96
N LYS A 103 5.03 0.21 -14.28
CA LYS A 103 5.44 -1.20 -14.26
C LYS A 103 5.21 -1.85 -12.90
N ARG A 104 5.22 -3.17 -12.89
CA ARG A 104 5.18 -3.95 -11.65
C ARG A 104 6.50 -3.84 -10.90
N ALA A 105 6.40 -3.59 -9.62
CA ALA A 105 7.53 -3.46 -8.71
C ALA A 105 7.30 -4.22 -7.41
N VAL A 106 8.39 -4.55 -6.74
CA VAL A 106 8.39 -5.01 -5.34
C VAL A 106 9.00 -3.92 -4.51
N VAL A 107 8.25 -3.45 -3.53
CA VAL A 107 8.63 -2.40 -2.60
C VAL A 107 8.79 -3.00 -1.22
N THR A 108 9.93 -2.79 -0.58
CA THR A 108 10.16 -3.16 0.81
C THR A 108 10.27 -1.90 1.65
N GLY A 109 9.59 -1.86 2.77
CA GLY A 109 9.59 -0.70 3.65
C GLY A 109 8.73 -0.88 4.88
N THR A 110 8.53 0.19 5.60
CA THR A 110 7.80 0.24 6.86
C THR A 110 6.47 0.96 6.66
N LEU A 111 5.38 0.36 7.12
CA LEU A 111 4.05 0.95 7.02
C LEU A 111 3.79 1.95 8.14
N PHE A 112 3.07 3.01 7.81
CA PHE A 112 2.53 3.96 8.77
C PHE A 112 1.18 4.53 8.29
N HIS A 113 0.40 5.06 9.21
CA HIS A 113 -0.90 5.65 8.91
C HIS A 113 -0.78 7.13 8.54
N VAL A 114 -1.71 7.63 7.74
CA VAL A 114 -1.81 9.04 7.34
C VAL A 114 -1.85 9.97 8.56
N HIS A 115 -1.05 11.06 8.54
CA HIS A 115 -1.04 12.07 9.61
C HIS A 115 -0.72 13.50 9.17
N THR A 116 -0.54 13.74 7.87
CA THR A 116 -0.33 15.10 7.31
C THR A 116 -1.11 15.33 6.03
N GLY A 117 -1.25 16.58 5.60
CA GLY A 117 -1.90 16.94 4.33
C GLY A 117 -1.15 16.46 3.08
N HIS A 118 0.15 16.16 3.17
CA HIS A 118 0.93 15.58 2.08
C HIS A 118 0.71 14.07 1.90
N HIS A 119 0.05 13.41 2.85
CA HIS A 119 -0.27 12.01 2.80
C HIS A 119 -1.59 11.80 2.06
N ARG A 120 -1.56 11.04 0.97
CA ARG A 120 -2.67 10.94 0.00
C ARG A 120 -3.45 9.64 0.10
N THR A 121 -2.91 8.65 0.81
CA THR A 121 -3.57 7.37 1.08
C THR A 121 -3.66 7.15 2.59
N LYS A 122 -4.57 6.27 3.03
CA LYS A 122 -4.73 5.96 4.45
C LYS A 122 -3.49 5.33 5.06
N VAL A 123 -2.85 4.46 4.30
CA VAL A 123 -1.62 3.77 4.68
C VAL A 123 -0.52 4.14 3.69
N LEU A 124 0.66 4.42 4.21
CA LEU A 124 1.84 4.79 3.44
C LEU A 124 2.97 3.81 3.71
N VAL A 125 3.96 3.81 2.82
CA VAL A 125 5.19 3.03 2.95
C VAL A 125 6.37 3.97 2.99
N ASP A 126 7.13 3.94 4.08
CA ASP A 126 8.47 4.52 4.12
C ASP A 126 9.43 3.53 3.45
N VAL A 127 9.96 3.91 2.28
CA VAL A 127 10.59 2.98 1.35
C VAL A 127 12.05 2.69 1.74
N ASP A 128 12.36 1.42 1.96
CA ASP A 128 13.74 0.93 2.13
C ASP A 128 14.36 0.50 0.80
N SER A 129 13.60 -0.19 -0.05
CA SER A 129 14.07 -0.63 -1.37
C SER A 129 12.94 -0.78 -2.38
N ILE A 130 13.27 -0.61 -3.65
CA ILE A 130 12.37 -0.83 -4.78
C ILE A 130 13.13 -1.61 -5.86
N ARG A 131 12.48 -2.63 -6.40
CA ARG A 131 13.02 -3.41 -7.52
C ARG A 131 11.93 -3.81 -8.50
N ALA A 132 12.30 -4.12 -9.72
CA ALA A 132 11.37 -4.70 -10.69
C ALA A 132 10.82 -6.03 -10.17
N ALA A 133 9.53 -6.28 -10.39
CA ALA A 133 8.95 -7.61 -10.21
C ALA A 133 9.43 -8.50 -11.35
N GLY A 134 10.13 -9.55 -10.98
CA GLY A 134 10.72 -10.49 -11.93
C GLY A 134 9.75 -11.58 -12.36
#